data_5ee6cf15518c0378efdae73e419124c3
#
_entry.id   5ee6cf15518c0378efdae73e419124c3
#
_cell.length_a   1.000
_cell.length_b   1.000
_cell.length_c   1.000
_cell.angle_alpha   90.00
_cell.angle_beta   90.00
_cell.angle_gamma   90.00
#
_symmetry.space_group_name_H-M   'P 1'
#
loop_
_entity.id
_entity.type
_entity.pdbx_description
1 polymer ?
#
loop_
_entity_poly.entity_id
_entity_poly.type
_entity_poly.pdbx_seq_one_letter_code
_entity_poly.pdbx_strand_id
1 'polypeptide(L)'
;MRRYLFSGDFGSLPEKDYDVVIIGSGIAGIYAALHIDPSLKVALVTKVDLTSGSSYYAQGGIAAVIAPTDNFDSHIEDTLTAGAGLCNEEAVRVLVEEGPENIGELCMLNVPFDTNPEGDLQITREGGHSCRRIVHCGGDATGRETTKRLGQIAQTKENIDIYFNTYLIDVLTNDGKVCGAVVCGETPEILRTPSVILATGGIGYLYKYTTNPKGAVGDGLACAVRAGAVSENMEMVQFHPTTLYAPTASDRLFLISEAVRGEGGILRNADGEAFMADKHKLKDLAPRDIVTRHILNELTRRGETNVYLDVSSMSEEFFSKRFPTIFEECRNAGINVPEKPIPVRPAQHYMMGGIKTDLNGMTNVEGLYSCGEAACTGIHGANRLASNSVLECLVFGRRAARHINAAGRTQLPLPEIEISSAAETVSSEEIAADNDKIRQTMADYANAVRRPSGLKKGLSIIRELKAKYDGIALTSKEAYEVCNMTVTAELVFEAAIARKESVGAHYIVED
;
A
#
# COMPACT_ATOMS: atom_id res chain seq x y z
N MET A 1 22.04 -2.12 -12.36
CA MET A 1 20.65 -1.66 -12.52
C MET A 1 20.65 -0.51 -13.52
N ARG A 2 19.85 -0.59 -14.54
CA ARG A 2 19.66 0.42 -15.57
C ARG A 2 19.02 1.68 -14.96
N ARG A 3 19.54 2.89 -15.27
CA ARG A 3 19.05 4.15 -14.71
C ARG A 3 17.68 4.54 -15.29
N TYR A 4 17.58 4.52 -16.62
CA TYR A 4 16.36 4.82 -17.36
C TYR A 4 15.84 3.59 -18.07
N LEU A 5 14.55 3.34 -17.97
CA LEU A 5 13.89 2.19 -18.61
C LEU A 5 13.38 2.54 -20.01
N PHE A 6 13.05 3.81 -20.26
CA PHE A 6 12.66 4.23 -21.61
C PHE A 6 13.81 3.99 -22.59
N SER A 7 13.51 3.29 -23.68
CA SER A 7 14.51 2.85 -24.66
C SER A 7 14.50 3.67 -25.95
N GLY A 8 13.53 4.60 -26.09
CA GLY A 8 13.40 5.48 -27.25
C GLY A 8 14.25 6.74 -27.15
N ASP A 9 14.15 7.57 -28.18
CA ASP A 9 14.79 8.89 -28.21
C ASP A 9 14.02 9.87 -27.33
N PHE A 10 14.63 10.29 -26.22
CA PHE A 10 14.06 11.27 -25.30
C PHE A 10 13.84 12.64 -25.95
N GLY A 11 14.73 13.03 -26.89
CA GLY A 11 14.64 14.32 -27.60
C GLY A 11 13.46 14.42 -28.58
N SER A 12 12.85 13.29 -28.92
CA SER A 12 11.66 13.25 -29.78
C SER A 12 10.34 13.22 -29.01
N LEU A 13 10.37 13.09 -27.66
CA LEU A 13 9.16 13.01 -26.87
C LEU A 13 8.47 14.39 -26.74
N PRO A 14 7.13 14.43 -26.80
CA PRO A 14 6.39 15.63 -26.43
C PRO A 14 6.68 16.05 -24.99
N GLU A 15 6.83 17.35 -24.76
CA GLU A 15 7.05 17.93 -23.45
C GLU A 15 5.89 18.78 -23.01
N LYS A 16 5.51 18.71 -21.71
CA LYS A 16 4.53 19.59 -21.08
C LYS A 16 5.07 20.06 -19.74
N ASP A 17 4.85 21.34 -19.43
CA ASP A 17 5.32 21.97 -18.20
C ASP A 17 4.26 21.93 -17.09
N TYR A 18 4.67 21.53 -15.89
CA TYR A 18 3.90 21.52 -14.65
C TYR A 18 4.77 22.01 -13.48
N ASP A 19 4.14 22.63 -12.49
CA ASP A 19 4.82 22.96 -11.25
C ASP A 19 5.01 21.73 -10.37
N VAL A 20 4.01 20.81 -10.39
CA VAL A 20 4.04 19.57 -9.62
C VAL A 20 3.48 18.43 -10.44
N VAL A 21 4.16 17.29 -10.45
CA VAL A 21 3.66 16.02 -10.98
C VAL A 21 3.43 15.03 -9.84
N ILE A 22 2.20 14.52 -9.72
CA ILE A 22 1.81 13.56 -8.69
C ILE A 22 1.50 12.24 -9.38
N ILE A 23 2.22 11.19 -8.99
CA ILE A 23 2.05 9.85 -9.54
C ILE A 23 1.28 8.97 -8.56
N GLY A 24 0.06 8.62 -8.92
CA GLY A 24 -0.85 7.81 -8.13
C GLY A 24 -2.06 8.59 -7.63
N SER A 25 -3.25 8.02 -7.85
CA SER A 25 -4.57 8.59 -7.53
C SER A 25 -5.26 7.90 -6.34
N GLY A 26 -4.49 7.28 -5.45
CA GLY A 26 -4.98 6.88 -4.14
C GLY A 26 -5.29 8.10 -3.25
N ILE A 27 -5.83 7.89 -2.05
CA ILE A 27 -6.13 8.98 -1.11
C ILE A 27 -4.93 9.91 -0.94
N ALA A 28 -3.71 9.38 -0.77
CA ALA A 28 -2.50 10.19 -0.58
C ALA A 28 -2.25 11.16 -1.75
N GLY A 29 -2.29 10.67 -3.00
CA GLY A 29 -2.02 11.50 -4.19
C GLY A 29 -3.12 12.52 -4.45
N ILE A 30 -4.40 12.13 -4.35
CA ILE A 30 -5.52 13.06 -4.54
C ILE A 30 -5.50 14.13 -3.44
N TYR A 31 -5.30 13.73 -2.19
CA TYR A 31 -5.28 14.65 -1.07
C TYR A 31 -4.10 15.62 -1.14
N ALA A 32 -2.91 15.15 -1.56
CA ALA A 32 -1.78 16.02 -1.87
C ALA A 32 -2.13 17.01 -2.98
N ALA A 33 -2.72 16.55 -4.09
CA ALA A 33 -3.11 17.42 -5.21
C ALA A 33 -4.07 18.54 -4.78
N LEU A 34 -5.04 18.23 -3.91
CA LEU A 34 -6.01 19.20 -3.38
C LEU A 34 -5.38 20.25 -2.45
N HIS A 35 -4.16 19.98 -1.91
CA HIS A 35 -3.42 20.88 -1.01
C HIS A 35 -2.28 21.64 -1.70
N ILE A 36 -2.02 21.39 -2.98
CA ILE A 36 -1.13 22.26 -3.77
C ILE A 36 -1.82 23.60 -3.97
N ASP A 37 -1.03 24.69 -3.88
CA ASP A 37 -1.51 26.06 -4.08
C ASP A 37 -2.25 26.16 -5.43
N PRO A 38 -3.48 26.71 -5.48
CA PRO A 38 -4.26 26.83 -6.72
C PRO A 38 -3.58 27.60 -7.86
N SER A 39 -2.56 28.39 -7.55
CA SER A 39 -1.76 29.09 -8.57
C SER A 39 -0.74 28.18 -9.28
N LEU A 40 -0.48 26.99 -8.75
CA LEU A 40 0.46 26.01 -9.29
C LEU A 40 -0.27 24.99 -10.17
N LYS A 41 0.30 24.69 -11.32
CA LYS A 41 -0.24 23.69 -12.26
C LYS A 41 0.19 22.28 -11.87
N VAL A 42 -0.78 21.39 -11.70
CA VAL A 42 -0.59 20.01 -11.23
C VAL A 42 -0.96 19.01 -12.31
N ALA A 43 -0.09 18.02 -12.56
CA ALA A 43 -0.45 16.80 -13.25
C ALA A 43 -0.69 15.68 -12.24
N LEU A 44 -1.92 15.14 -12.17
CA LEU A 44 -2.23 13.93 -11.38
C LEU A 44 -2.32 12.73 -12.32
N VAL A 45 -1.31 11.85 -12.25
CA VAL A 45 -1.16 10.71 -13.15
C VAL A 45 -1.71 9.45 -12.48
N THR A 46 -2.60 8.73 -13.16
CA THR A 46 -3.17 7.47 -12.67
C THR A 46 -3.10 6.37 -13.71
N LYS A 47 -2.62 5.19 -13.29
CA LYS A 47 -2.40 4.02 -14.15
C LYS A 47 -3.68 3.47 -14.79
N VAL A 48 -4.83 3.67 -14.14
CA VAL A 48 -6.15 3.26 -14.63
C VAL A 48 -7.12 4.44 -14.43
N ASP A 49 -7.82 4.48 -13.32
CA ASP A 49 -8.79 5.52 -12.94
C ASP A 49 -8.64 5.90 -11.45
N LEU A 50 -9.52 6.76 -10.94
CA LEU A 50 -9.48 7.23 -9.55
C LEU A 50 -10.00 6.19 -8.54
N THR A 51 -10.55 5.06 -9.00
CA THR A 51 -11.24 4.07 -8.18
C THR A 51 -10.57 2.70 -8.15
N SER A 52 -9.46 2.52 -8.86
CA SER A 52 -8.79 1.23 -9.03
C SER A 52 -7.67 0.95 -8.03
N GLY A 53 -7.33 1.90 -7.16
CA GLY A 53 -6.22 1.80 -6.19
C GLY A 53 -6.61 1.07 -4.89
N SER A 54 -5.60 0.66 -4.12
CA SER A 54 -5.80 0.01 -2.80
C SER A 54 -6.63 0.85 -1.83
N SER A 55 -6.54 2.18 -1.91
CA SER A 55 -7.34 3.11 -1.12
C SER A 55 -8.85 2.90 -1.29
N TYR A 56 -9.31 2.66 -2.53
CA TYR A 56 -10.72 2.42 -2.82
C TYR A 56 -11.26 1.15 -2.16
N TYR A 57 -10.41 0.15 -2.00
CA TYR A 57 -10.76 -1.15 -1.40
C TYR A 57 -10.55 -1.21 0.11
N ALA A 58 -10.12 -0.12 0.76
CA ALA A 58 -9.91 -0.10 2.21
C ALA A 58 -11.26 -0.17 2.95
N GLN A 59 -11.48 -1.27 3.66
CA GLN A 59 -12.73 -1.55 4.39
C GLN A 59 -12.74 -0.92 5.78
N GLY A 60 -11.56 -0.84 6.43
CA GLY A 60 -11.40 -0.25 7.77
C GLY A 60 -11.67 1.24 7.79
N GLY A 61 -11.56 1.82 8.97
CA GLY A 61 -11.76 3.24 9.15
C GLY A 61 -10.46 4.06 9.13
N ILE A 62 -10.55 5.26 9.68
CA ILE A 62 -9.43 6.18 9.88
C ILE A 62 -9.29 6.41 11.38
N ALA A 63 -8.10 6.16 11.93
CA ALA A 63 -7.82 6.38 13.34
C ALA A 63 -7.56 7.87 13.59
N ALA A 64 -8.28 8.50 14.53
CA ALA A 64 -8.02 9.86 14.95
C ALA A 64 -8.54 10.12 16.37
N VAL A 65 -7.84 10.92 17.13
CA VAL A 65 -8.22 11.32 18.49
C VAL A 65 -9.24 12.45 18.42
N ILE A 66 -10.52 12.11 18.33
CA ILE A 66 -11.63 13.07 18.20
C ILE A 66 -12.60 13.05 19.39
N ALA A 67 -12.58 11.98 20.19
CA ALA A 67 -13.46 11.87 21.35
C ALA A 67 -12.84 12.46 22.62
N PRO A 68 -13.62 13.10 23.51
CA PRO A 68 -13.10 13.62 24.78
C PRO A 68 -12.55 12.55 25.74
N THR A 69 -12.88 11.28 25.51
CA THR A 69 -12.42 10.13 26.30
C THR A 69 -11.09 9.55 25.81
N ASP A 70 -10.55 10.07 24.73
CA ASP A 70 -9.26 9.65 24.14
C ASP A 70 -8.23 10.78 24.25
N ASN A 71 -6.94 10.46 24.02
CA ASN A 71 -5.86 11.43 24.03
C ASN A 71 -4.73 11.00 23.07
N PHE A 72 -3.88 11.95 22.71
CA PHE A 72 -2.78 11.71 21.78
C PHE A 72 -1.77 10.68 22.30
N ASP A 73 -1.41 10.75 23.57
CA ASP A 73 -0.42 9.83 24.16
C ASP A 73 -0.89 8.37 24.07
N SER A 74 -2.19 8.11 24.29
CA SER A 74 -2.77 6.78 24.13
C SER A 74 -2.67 6.26 22.68
N HIS A 75 -2.92 7.09 21.67
CA HIS A 75 -2.80 6.69 20.26
C HIS A 75 -1.34 6.51 19.84
N ILE A 76 -0.44 7.37 20.36
CA ILE A 76 1.00 7.25 20.15
C ILE A 76 1.49 5.92 20.74
N GLU A 77 1.15 5.59 21.97
CA GLU A 77 1.56 4.36 22.63
C GLU A 77 1.05 3.10 21.92
N ASP A 78 -0.22 3.10 21.49
CA ASP A 78 -0.80 2.01 20.69
C ASP A 78 -0.01 1.80 19.39
N THR A 79 0.36 2.91 18.72
CA THR A 79 1.11 2.88 17.45
C THR A 79 2.54 2.36 17.67
N LEU A 80 3.25 2.87 18.68
CA LEU A 80 4.61 2.45 19.01
C LEU A 80 4.65 0.96 19.44
N THR A 81 3.67 0.53 20.22
CA THR A 81 3.52 -0.87 20.65
C THR A 81 3.31 -1.78 19.44
N ALA A 82 2.40 -1.41 18.52
CA ALA A 82 2.17 -2.18 17.30
C ALA A 82 3.41 -2.27 16.42
N GLY A 83 4.16 -1.17 16.30
CA GLY A 83 5.37 -1.07 15.48
C GLY A 83 6.60 -1.80 16.02
N ALA A 84 6.47 -2.45 17.18
CA ALA A 84 7.47 -3.37 17.76
C ALA A 84 8.90 -2.78 17.87
N GLY A 85 9.01 -1.50 18.25
CA GLY A 85 10.27 -0.81 18.53
C GLY A 85 11.02 -0.27 17.31
N LEU A 86 10.43 -0.31 16.11
CA LEU A 86 11.03 0.26 14.89
C LEU A 86 10.36 1.55 14.41
N CYS A 87 9.39 2.09 15.13
CA CYS A 87 8.76 3.36 14.78
C CYS A 87 9.74 4.54 14.99
N ASN A 88 9.59 5.55 14.13
CA ASN A 88 10.08 6.90 14.40
C ASN A 88 9.04 7.62 15.26
N GLU A 89 9.37 7.86 16.54
CA GLU A 89 8.44 8.45 17.51
C GLU A 89 7.98 9.86 17.09
N GLU A 90 8.86 10.66 16.48
CA GLU A 90 8.51 12.00 16.00
C GLU A 90 7.48 11.93 14.86
N ALA A 91 7.68 11.00 13.92
CA ALA A 91 6.72 10.78 12.82
C ALA A 91 5.36 10.28 13.34
N VAL A 92 5.37 9.39 14.35
CA VAL A 92 4.13 8.92 15.00
C VAL A 92 3.42 10.07 15.70
N ARG A 93 4.14 10.94 16.41
CA ARG A 93 3.57 12.13 17.05
C ARG A 93 2.92 13.06 16.03
N VAL A 94 3.62 13.37 14.94
CA VAL A 94 3.06 14.18 13.83
C VAL A 94 1.78 13.55 13.27
N LEU A 95 1.80 12.25 12.99
CA LEU A 95 0.61 11.54 12.48
C LEU A 95 -0.59 11.73 13.41
N VAL A 96 -0.39 11.51 14.70
CA VAL A 96 -1.47 11.49 15.70
C VAL A 96 -1.99 12.90 15.99
N GLU A 97 -1.10 13.87 16.17
CA GLU A 97 -1.47 15.25 16.49
C GLU A 97 -2.17 15.97 15.33
N GLU A 98 -1.77 15.70 14.08
CA GLU A 98 -2.43 16.27 12.90
C GLU A 98 -3.69 15.51 12.46
N GLY A 99 -3.96 14.34 13.05
CA GLY A 99 -5.10 13.49 12.71
C GLY A 99 -6.46 14.18 12.79
N PRO A 100 -6.84 14.80 13.92
CA PRO A 100 -8.15 15.45 14.10
C PRO A 100 -8.41 16.56 13.08
N GLU A 101 -7.40 17.37 12.72
CA GLU A 101 -7.53 18.43 11.71
C GLU A 101 -7.89 17.82 10.33
N ASN A 102 -7.23 16.72 9.94
CA ASN A 102 -7.49 16.05 8.67
C ASN A 102 -8.88 15.40 8.64
N ILE A 103 -9.37 14.83 9.74
CA ILE A 103 -10.76 14.32 9.81
C ILE A 103 -11.76 15.48 9.70
N GLY A 104 -11.53 16.58 10.41
CA GLY A 104 -12.36 17.79 10.30
C GLY A 104 -12.44 18.31 8.85
N GLU A 105 -11.34 18.30 8.14
CA GLU A 105 -11.32 18.70 6.73
C GLU A 105 -12.10 17.72 5.83
N LEU A 106 -11.97 16.42 6.02
CA LEU A 106 -12.78 15.44 5.29
C LEU A 106 -14.28 15.64 5.52
N CYS A 107 -14.70 16.01 6.75
CA CYS A 107 -16.07 16.37 7.04
C CYS A 107 -16.50 17.63 6.26
N MET A 108 -15.67 18.68 6.22
CA MET A 108 -15.94 19.88 5.44
C MET A 108 -16.01 19.61 3.93
N LEU A 109 -15.24 18.64 3.45
CA LEU A 109 -15.30 18.16 2.07
C LEU A 109 -16.50 17.23 1.80
N ASN A 110 -17.38 17.02 2.79
CA ASN A 110 -18.56 16.15 2.72
C ASN A 110 -18.23 14.68 2.42
N VAL A 111 -17.17 14.14 3.01
CA VAL A 111 -16.99 12.68 3.08
C VAL A 111 -18.10 12.12 3.99
N PRO A 112 -18.88 11.10 3.53
CA PRO A 112 -20.10 10.66 4.24
C PRO A 112 -19.75 9.69 5.39
N PHE A 113 -19.13 10.22 6.46
CA PHE A 113 -18.87 9.43 7.66
C PHE A 113 -20.18 9.01 8.33
N ASP A 114 -20.14 7.84 8.96
CA ASP A 114 -21.26 7.35 9.76
C ASP A 114 -21.43 8.22 11.01
N THR A 115 -22.68 8.61 11.29
CA THR A 115 -23.03 9.47 12.44
C THR A 115 -24.07 8.80 13.33
N ASN A 116 -24.11 9.22 14.61
CA ASN A 116 -25.18 8.87 15.53
C ASN A 116 -26.45 9.72 15.21
N PRO A 117 -27.61 9.43 15.85
CA PRO A 117 -28.82 10.22 15.64
C PRO A 117 -28.68 11.70 16.01
N GLU A 118 -27.72 12.05 16.85
CA GLU A 118 -27.41 13.42 17.29
C GLU A 118 -26.53 14.15 16.26
N GLY A 119 -25.98 13.44 15.24
CA GLY A 119 -25.13 13.99 14.19
C GLY A 119 -23.64 13.94 14.49
N ASP A 120 -23.21 13.37 15.63
CA ASP A 120 -21.81 13.19 15.95
C ASP A 120 -21.21 11.99 15.19
N LEU A 121 -19.92 12.05 14.90
CA LEU A 121 -19.20 10.94 14.23
C LEU A 121 -19.27 9.67 15.08
N GLN A 122 -19.68 8.57 14.46
CA GLN A 122 -19.58 7.25 15.08
C GLN A 122 -18.13 6.79 15.12
N ILE A 123 -17.68 6.40 16.30
CA ILE A 123 -16.33 5.86 16.51
C ILE A 123 -16.39 4.43 17.01
N THR A 124 -15.55 3.59 16.41
CA THR A 124 -15.37 2.20 16.80
C THR A 124 -13.96 1.92 17.30
N ARG A 125 -13.69 0.69 17.69
CA ARG A 125 -12.36 0.22 18.08
C ARG A 125 -11.97 -0.98 17.22
N GLU A 126 -10.75 -0.96 16.74
CA GLU A 126 -10.13 -2.10 16.05
C GLU A 126 -9.01 -2.73 16.90
N GLY A 127 -8.51 -3.87 16.46
CA GLY A 127 -7.43 -4.58 17.16
C GLY A 127 -6.18 -3.74 17.33
N GLY A 128 -5.54 -3.81 18.50
CA GLY A 128 -4.37 -3.03 18.86
C GLY A 128 -4.66 -1.64 19.43
N HIS A 129 -5.88 -1.09 19.26
CA HIS A 129 -6.25 0.18 19.87
C HIS A 129 -6.77 0.01 21.30
N SER A 130 -6.30 0.86 22.21
CA SER A 130 -6.77 0.92 23.61
C SER A 130 -8.11 1.64 23.72
N CYS A 131 -8.39 2.63 22.86
CA CYS A 131 -9.59 3.46 22.86
C CYS A 131 -10.40 3.33 21.56
N ARG A 132 -11.68 3.79 21.61
CA ARG A 132 -12.49 3.98 20.42
C ARG A 132 -12.07 5.28 19.73
N ARG A 133 -11.52 5.19 18.50
CA ARG A 133 -11.03 6.34 17.72
C ARG A 133 -11.16 6.17 16.22
N ILE A 134 -11.83 5.11 15.76
CA ILE A 134 -11.90 4.79 14.34
C ILE A 134 -13.21 5.34 13.78
N VAL A 135 -13.10 6.31 12.86
CA VAL A 135 -14.22 6.80 12.05
C VAL A 135 -14.34 5.97 10.77
N HIS A 136 -15.56 5.78 10.25
CA HIS A 136 -15.80 4.98 9.07
C HIS A 136 -17.01 5.49 8.27
N CYS A 137 -17.11 5.03 7.01
CA CYS A 137 -18.21 5.32 6.11
C CYS A 137 -18.90 4.01 5.71
N GLY A 138 -20.25 3.98 5.83
CA GLY A 138 -21.06 2.86 5.38
C GLY A 138 -20.65 1.52 6.02
N GLY A 139 -20.21 1.54 7.27
CA GLY A 139 -19.75 0.39 8.03
C GLY A 139 -18.37 -0.14 7.60
N ASP A 140 -18.18 -0.57 6.37
CA ASP A 140 -16.96 -1.19 5.83
C ASP A 140 -16.56 -0.67 4.45
N ALA A 141 -16.85 0.61 4.15
CA ALA A 141 -16.64 1.23 2.84
C ALA A 141 -15.83 2.55 2.89
N THR A 142 -15.08 2.79 3.96
CA THR A 142 -14.41 4.08 4.22
C THR A 142 -13.51 4.51 3.08
N GLY A 143 -12.68 3.62 2.57
CA GLY A 143 -11.77 3.91 1.46
C GLY A 143 -12.51 4.28 0.18
N ARG A 144 -13.57 3.53 -0.15
CA ARG A 144 -14.40 3.78 -1.34
C ARG A 144 -15.03 5.17 -1.30
N GLU A 145 -15.71 5.50 -0.22
CA GLU A 145 -16.45 6.77 -0.11
C GLU A 145 -15.48 7.97 -0.05
N THR A 146 -14.37 7.84 0.71
CA THR A 146 -13.34 8.88 0.79
C THR A 146 -12.68 9.11 -0.58
N THR A 147 -12.21 8.04 -1.24
CA THR A 147 -11.53 8.15 -2.54
C THR A 147 -12.46 8.74 -3.59
N LYS A 148 -13.72 8.27 -3.65
CA LYS A 148 -14.73 8.77 -4.57
C LYS A 148 -14.99 10.27 -4.36
N ARG A 149 -15.18 10.69 -3.11
CA ARG A 149 -15.46 12.09 -2.80
C ARG A 149 -14.29 13.01 -3.14
N LEU A 150 -13.07 12.65 -2.71
CA LEU A 150 -11.87 13.43 -3.02
C LEU A 150 -11.62 13.48 -4.53
N GLY A 151 -11.79 12.36 -5.25
CA GLY A 151 -11.67 12.31 -6.71
C GLY A 151 -12.66 13.21 -7.44
N GLN A 152 -13.92 13.25 -6.99
CA GLN A 152 -14.92 14.18 -7.51
C GLN A 152 -14.49 15.63 -7.36
N ILE A 153 -13.92 16.00 -6.22
CA ILE A 153 -13.46 17.36 -5.97
C ILE A 153 -12.24 17.68 -6.86
N ALA A 154 -11.26 16.75 -6.96
CA ALA A 154 -10.09 16.96 -7.80
C ALA A 154 -10.45 17.24 -9.28
N GLN A 155 -11.48 16.54 -9.80
CA GLN A 155 -11.98 16.75 -11.16
C GLN A 155 -12.61 18.13 -11.41
N THR A 156 -12.95 18.87 -10.36
CA THR A 156 -13.50 20.23 -10.47
C THR A 156 -12.44 21.33 -10.37
N LYS A 157 -11.18 20.98 -10.09
CA LYS A 157 -10.09 21.94 -9.92
C LYS A 157 -9.45 22.28 -11.25
N GLU A 158 -9.47 23.57 -11.63
CA GLU A 158 -8.92 24.06 -12.90
C GLU A 158 -7.40 23.93 -13.00
N ASN A 159 -6.70 23.89 -11.87
CA ASN A 159 -5.25 23.76 -11.82
C ASN A 159 -4.75 22.30 -11.81
N ILE A 160 -5.66 21.31 -11.84
CA ILE A 160 -5.29 19.89 -11.79
C ILE A 160 -5.69 19.21 -13.12
N ASP A 161 -4.69 18.86 -13.92
CA ASP A 161 -4.85 18.00 -15.09
C ASP A 161 -4.76 16.53 -14.68
N ILE A 162 -5.79 15.72 -14.95
CA ILE A 162 -5.80 14.29 -14.58
C ILE A 162 -5.48 13.44 -15.82
N TYR A 163 -4.40 12.67 -15.73
CA TYR A 163 -3.94 11.73 -16.74
C TYR A 163 -4.42 10.31 -16.40
N PHE A 164 -5.51 9.90 -17.03
CA PHE A 164 -6.04 8.54 -16.90
C PHE A 164 -5.27 7.54 -17.78
N ASN A 165 -5.29 6.26 -17.40
CA ASN A 165 -4.62 5.17 -18.13
C ASN A 165 -3.16 5.46 -18.46
N THR A 166 -2.49 6.22 -17.61
CA THR A 166 -1.13 6.70 -17.80
C THR A 166 -0.24 6.19 -16.69
N TYR A 167 0.90 5.57 -17.03
CA TYR A 167 1.84 5.01 -16.07
C TYR A 167 3.19 5.72 -16.11
N LEU A 168 3.88 5.70 -14.97
CA LEU A 168 5.24 6.24 -14.82
C LEU A 168 6.26 5.24 -15.41
N ILE A 169 7.15 5.71 -16.27
CA ILE A 169 8.30 4.96 -16.74
C ILE A 169 9.55 5.33 -15.92
N ASP A 170 9.89 6.63 -15.87
CA ASP A 170 11.10 7.10 -15.20
C ASP A 170 10.88 8.47 -14.54
N VAL A 171 11.56 8.71 -13.41
CA VAL A 171 11.78 10.04 -12.85
C VAL A 171 13.07 10.61 -13.42
N LEU A 172 13.01 11.78 -14.04
CA LEU A 172 14.15 12.47 -14.62
C LEU A 172 14.83 13.35 -13.58
N THR A 173 16.16 13.24 -13.51
CA THR A 173 16.97 14.07 -12.62
C THR A 173 18.13 14.67 -13.36
N ASN A 174 18.46 15.91 -13.03
CA ASN A 174 19.68 16.60 -13.48
C ASN A 174 20.43 17.08 -12.23
N ASP A 175 21.73 16.77 -12.13
CA ASP A 175 22.59 17.05 -10.96
C ASP A 175 21.95 16.60 -9.61
N GLY A 176 21.30 15.42 -9.59
CA GLY A 176 20.67 14.87 -8.40
C GLY A 176 19.36 15.55 -7.98
N LYS A 177 18.79 16.42 -8.82
CA LYS A 177 17.53 17.14 -8.58
C LYS A 177 16.50 16.75 -9.64
N VAL A 178 15.24 16.65 -9.25
CA VAL A 178 14.14 16.36 -10.17
C VAL A 178 14.02 17.48 -11.23
N CYS A 179 13.83 17.06 -12.48
CA CYS A 179 13.55 17.95 -13.61
C CYS A 179 12.36 17.47 -14.47
N GLY A 180 11.77 16.31 -14.16
CA GLY A 180 10.60 15.80 -14.85
C GLY A 180 10.31 14.33 -14.57
N ALA A 181 9.32 13.81 -15.30
CA ALA A 181 8.95 12.40 -15.32
C ALA A 181 8.62 11.97 -16.74
N VAL A 182 9.01 10.75 -17.14
CA VAL A 182 8.53 10.10 -18.36
C VAL A 182 7.29 9.30 -17.99
N VAL A 183 6.20 9.62 -18.63
CA VAL A 183 4.93 8.89 -18.46
C VAL A 183 4.46 8.34 -19.81
N CYS A 184 3.61 7.33 -19.78
CA CYS A 184 3.05 6.75 -20.99
C CYS A 184 1.55 6.47 -20.81
N GLY A 185 0.75 7.17 -21.61
CA GLY A 185 -0.64 6.84 -21.89
C GLY A 185 -0.74 6.02 -23.18
N GLU A 186 -1.31 6.60 -24.24
CA GLU A 186 -1.26 6.02 -25.59
C GLU A 186 0.15 6.08 -26.18
N THR A 187 0.86 7.17 -25.91
CA THR A 187 2.25 7.40 -26.32
C THR A 187 3.04 7.97 -25.14
N PRO A 188 4.35 7.73 -25.09
CA PRO A 188 5.19 8.32 -24.06
C PRO A 188 5.35 9.82 -24.24
N GLU A 189 5.39 10.55 -23.12
CA GLU A 189 5.65 11.99 -23.06
C GLU A 189 6.47 12.36 -21.82
N ILE A 190 7.07 13.52 -21.81
CA ILE A 190 7.78 14.10 -20.67
C ILE A 190 6.92 15.15 -20.00
N LEU A 191 6.64 14.96 -18.72
CA LEU A 191 6.08 15.99 -17.87
C LEU A 191 7.24 16.68 -17.15
N ARG A 192 7.61 17.88 -17.60
CA ARG A 192 8.66 18.69 -16.99
C ARG A 192 8.17 19.28 -15.69
N THR A 193 8.92 19.11 -14.62
CA THR A 193 8.54 19.62 -13.30
C THR A 193 9.72 19.67 -12.35
N PRO A 194 9.80 20.66 -11.46
CA PRO A 194 10.80 20.67 -10.39
C PRO A 194 10.38 19.81 -9.18
N SER A 195 9.16 19.25 -9.16
CA SER A 195 8.64 18.50 -8.02
C SER A 195 7.80 17.31 -8.45
N VAL A 196 8.21 16.10 -8.04
CA VAL A 196 7.45 14.86 -8.23
C VAL A 196 7.04 14.28 -6.88
N ILE A 197 5.75 13.98 -6.71
CA ILE A 197 5.24 13.22 -5.55
C ILE A 197 4.91 11.80 -6.00
N LEU A 198 5.56 10.80 -5.40
CA LEU A 198 5.25 9.38 -5.61
C LEU A 198 4.23 8.93 -4.56
N ALA A 199 2.98 8.77 -4.97
CA ALA A 199 1.86 8.25 -4.18
C ALA A 199 1.33 6.93 -4.79
N THR A 200 2.25 6.10 -5.27
CA THR A 200 1.99 4.95 -6.15
C THR A 200 1.49 3.69 -5.42
N GLY A 201 1.37 3.77 -4.09
CA GLY A 201 0.99 2.63 -3.26
C GLY A 201 2.12 1.62 -3.09
N GLY A 202 1.77 0.44 -2.59
CA GLY A 202 2.72 -0.60 -2.20
C GLY A 202 3.06 -1.61 -3.29
N ILE A 203 3.45 -2.81 -2.82
CA ILE A 203 4.05 -3.87 -3.62
C ILE A 203 3.21 -5.16 -3.63
N GLY A 204 1.94 -5.08 -3.27
CA GLY A 204 1.16 -6.28 -2.96
C GLY A 204 1.05 -7.28 -4.09
N TYR A 205 1.00 -6.84 -5.32
CA TYR A 205 0.89 -7.73 -6.48
C TYR A 205 2.16 -8.54 -6.77
N LEU A 206 3.28 -8.22 -6.10
CA LEU A 206 4.45 -9.12 -6.11
C LEU A 206 4.17 -10.48 -5.43
N TYR A 207 3.11 -10.59 -4.65
CA TYR A 207 2.73 -11.81 -3.93
C TYR A 207 1.55 -12.52 -4.61
N LYS A 208 1.62 -13.86 -4.68
CA LYS A 208 0.54 -14.67 -5.25
C LYS A 208 -0.79 -14.48 -4.52
N TYR A 209 -0.74 -14.37 -3.20
CA TYR A 209 -1.90 -14.12 -2.35
C TYR A 209 -1.82 -12.71 -1.79
N THR A 210 -2.69 -11.83 -2.27
CA THR A 210 -2.71 -10.41 -1.90
C THR A 210 -4.12 -9.85 -1.86
N THR A 211 -4.32 -8.84 -1.03
CA THR A 211 -5.54 -8.02 -1.02
C THR A 211 -5.43 -6.82 -1.95
N ASN A 212 -4.28 -6.59 -2.56
CA ASN A 212 -4.00 -5.43 -3.38
C ASN A 212 -4.40 -5.65 -4.85
N PRO A 213 -4.76 -4.60 -5.59
CA PRO A 213 -5.05 -4.68 -7.01
C PRO A 213 -3.79 -4.97 -7.86
N LYS A 214 -3.99 -5.44 -9.10
CA LYS A 214 -2.91 -5.75 -10.06
C LYS A 214 -1.88 -4.62 -10.27
N GLY A 215 -2.31 -3.37 -10.13
CA GLY A 215 -1.43 -2.21 -10.29
C GLY A 215 -0.42 -1.97 -9.16
N ALA A 216 -0.52 -2.70 -8.03
CA ALA A 216 0.37 -2.52 -6.87
C ALA A 216 1.68 -3.30 -7.04
N VAL A 217 2.50 -2.93 -8.00
CA VAL A 217 3.75 -3.61 -8.41
C VAL A 217 5.03 -2.91 -7.97
N GLY A 218 4.92 -1.79 -7.22
CA GLY A 218 6.08 -1.05 -6.73
C GLY A 218 6.76 -0.15 -7.76
N ASP A 219 6.05 0.30 -8.80
CA ASP A 219 6.61 1.13 -9.87
C ASP A 219 7.30 2.39 -9.35
N GLY A 220 6.61 3.17 -8.52
CA GLY A 220 7.19 4.41 -7.98
C GLY A 220 8.40 4.16 -7.12
N LEU A 221 8.41 3.08 -6.32
CA LEU A 221 9.55 2.68 -5.53
C LEU A 221 10.75 2.33 -6.41
N ALA A 222 10.54 1.49 -7.44
CA ALA A 222 11.60 1.13 -8.38
C ALA A 222 12.14 2.37 -9.13
N CYS A 223 11.25 3.28 -9.57
CA CYS A 223 11.63 4.55 -10.20
C CYS A 223 12.42 5.45 -9.25
N ALA A 224 12.00 5.58 -7.99
CA ALA A 224 12.71 6.36 -6.98
C ALA A 224 14.12 5.83 -6.73
N VAL A 225 14.27 4.52 -6.55
CA VAL A 225 15.58 3.88 -6.32
C VAL A 225 16.48 4.05 -7.53
N ARG A 226 15.98 3.92 -8.76
CA ARG A 226 16.73 4.24 -9.98
C ARG A 226 17.14 5.72 -10.04
N ALA A 227 16.32 6.61 -9.50
CA ALA A 227 16.62 8.04 -9.39
C ALA A 227 17.64 8.37 -8.26
N GLY A 228 18.05 7.39 -7.47
CA GLY A 228 19.01 7.55 -6.37
C GLY A 228 18.35 7.74 -5.00
N ALA A 229 17.04 7.58 -4.88
CA ALA A 229 16.38 7.62 -3.59
C ALA A 229 16.71 6.37 -2.74
N VAL A 230 16.81 6.58 -1.43
CA VAL A 230 17.05 5.50 -0.47
C VAL A 230 15.72 4.82 -0.13
N SER A 231 15.72 3.49 -0.11
CA SER A 231 14.63 2.69 0.45
C SER A 231 14.98 2.19 1.85
N GLU A 232 13.96 2.00 2.70
CA GLU A 232 14.17 1.56 4.09
C GLU A 232 13.11 0.53 4.48
N ASN A 233 13.51 -0.43 5.35
CA ASN A 233 12.62 -1.45 5.92
C ASN A 233 11.83 -2.28 4.88
N MET A 234 12.43 -2.56 3.74
CA MET A 234 11.79 -3.26 2.61
C MET A 234 11.27 -4.67 2.98
N GLU A 235 11.86 -5.31 4.00
CA GLU A 235 11.43 -6.60 4.52
C GLU A 235 10.16 -6.52 5.38
N MET A 236 9.73 -5.32 5.77
CA MET A 236 8.56 -5.12 6.63
C MET A 236 7.27 -5.12 5.79
N VAL A 237 6.81 -6.32 5.49
CA VAL A 237 5.58 -6.58 4.72
C VAL A 237 4.55 -7.25 5.62
N GLN A 238 3.43 -6.56 5.84
CA GLN A 238 2.33 -7.07 6.68
C GLN A 238 1.43 -8.01 5.87
N PHE A 239 1.14 -9.17 6.45
CA PHE A 239 0.12 -10.09 5.96
C PHE A 239 -1.14 -9.94 6.80
N HIS A 240 -2.29 -9.82 6.14
CA HIS A 240 -3.57 -9.86 6.84
C HIS A 240 -3.95 -11.32 7.07
N PRO A 241 -4.30 -11.72 8.31
CA PRO A 241 -4.55 -13.13 8.63
C PRO A 241 -5.81 -13.69 7.96
N THR A 242 -6.82 -12.85 7.72
CA THR A 242 -8.13 -13.29 7.27
C THR A 242 -8.51 -12.64 5.93
N THR A 243 -8.26 -13.34 4.83
CA THR A 243 -8.82 -13.03 3.51
C THR A 243 -9.68 -14.19 3.03
N LEU A 244 -10.78 -13.88 2.36
CA LEU A 244 -11.70 -14.89 1.83
C LEU A 244 -10.97 -15.82 0.87
N TYR A 245 -10.94 -17.10 1.19
CA TYR A 245 -10.37 -18.14 0.35
C TYR A 245 -11.50 -18.94 -0.33
N ALA A 246 -11.95 -18.42 -1.45
CA ALA A 246 -12.95 -19.08 -2.28
C ALA A 246 -12.44 -19.17 -3.72
N PRO A 247 -12.88 -20.15 -4.52
CA PRO A 247 -12.57 -20.23 -5.95
C PRO A 247 -13.24 -19.06 -6.66
N THR A 248 -12.57 -17.92 -6.72
CA THR A 248 -13.03 -16.74 -7.45
C THR A 248 -12.09 -16.46 -8.61
N ALA A 249 -12.61 -15.86 -9.67
CA ALA A 249 -11.81 -15.44 -10.83
C ALA A 249 -10.91 -14.21 -10.56
N SER A 250 -10.86 -13.72 -9.33
CA SER A 250 -10.10 -12.51 -8.98
C SER A 250 -8.69 -12.85 -8.53
N ASP A 251 -7.68 -12.18 -9.10
CA ASP A 251 -6.29 -12.24 -8.64
C ASP A 251 -6.09 -11.56 -7.28
N ARG A 252 -7.09 -10.83 -6.79
CA ARG A 252 -7.12 -10.16 -5.49
C ARG A 252 -8.03 -10.92 -4.53
N LEU A 253 -7.50 -11.31 -3.38
CA LEU A 253 -8.31 -11.90 -2.32
C LEU A 253 -9.11 -10.82 -1.59
N PHE A 254 -10.40 -11.09 -1.37
CA PHE A 254 -11.27 -10.19 -0.64
C PHE A 254 -10.91 -10.17 0.85
N LEU A 255 -10.78 -8.97 1.43
CA LEU A 255 -10.45 -8.81 2.83
C LEU A 255 -11.66 -9.13 3.72
N ILE A 256 -11.48 -10.04 4.68
CA ILE A 256 -12.40 -10.18 5.81
C ILE A 256 -11.82 -9.33 6.96
N SER A 257 -12.41 -8.18 7.18
CA SER A 257 -11.92 -7.17 8.13
C SER A 257 -11.64 -7.75 9.52
N GLU A 258 -10.64 -7.21 10.18
CA GLU A 258 -10.31 -7.53 11.58
C GLU A 258 -11.46 -7.25 12.53
N ALA A 259 -12.34 -6.30 12.19
CA ALA A 259 -13.53 -5.99 12.94
C ALA A 259 -14.45 -7.21 13.14
N VAL A 260 -14.48 -8.18 12.19
CA VAL A 260 -15.26 -9.42 12.36
C VAL A 260 -14.75 -10.25 13.54
N ARG A 261 -13.41 -10.32 13.73
CA ARG A 261 -12.83 -10.95 14.93
C ARG A 261 -13.09 -10.11 16.18
N GLY A 262 -13.09 -8.79 16.04
CA GLY A 262 -13.46 -7.85 17.12
C GLY A 262 -14.87 -8.02 17.64
N GLU A 263 -15.81 -8.40 16.77
CA GLU A 263 -17.22 -8.69 17.14
C GLU A 263 -17.43 -10.15 17.59
N GLY A 264 -16.36 -10.95 17.71
CA GLY A 264 -16.43 -12.31 18.29
C GLY A 264 -16.20 -13.45 17.30
N GLY A 265 -15.73 -13.20 16.10
CA GLY A 265 -15.31 -14.25 15.16
C GLY A 265 -14.11 -15.04 15.67
N ILE A 266 -14.17 -16.38 15.60
CA ILE A 266 -13.18 -17.32 16.14
C ILE A 266 -12.53 -18.10 15.01
N LEU A 267 -11.18 -18.14 14.98
CA LEU A 267 -10.42 -18.95 14.02
C LEU A 267 -10.44 -20.42 14.42
N ARG A 268 -10.83 -21.28 13.46
CA ARG A 268 -10.86 -22.74 13.63
C ARG A 268 -10.12 -23.44 12.51
N ASN A 269 -9.51 -24.58 12.84
CA ASN A 269 -8.99 -25.50 11.84
C ASN A 269 -10.12 -26.38 11.25
N ALA A 270 -9.80 -27.30 10.33
CA ALA A 270 -10.78 -28.17 9.69
C ALA A 270 -11.48 -29.13 10.66
N ASP A 271 -10.89 -29.45 11.82
CA ASP A 271 -11.53 -30.27 12.87
C ASP A 271 -12.45 -29.43 13.78
N GLY A 272 -12.58 -28.12 13.55
CA GLY A 272 -13.38 -27.21 14.35
C GLY A 272 -12.70 -26.70 15.63
N GLU A 273 -11.42 -27.01 15.85
CA GLU A 273 -10.66 -26.58 17.02
C GLU A 273 -10.29 -25.08 16.93
N ALA A 274 -10.53 -24.32 18.00
CA ALA A 274 -10.13 -22.93 18.15
C ALA A 274 -8.62 -22.83 18.50
N PHE A 275 -7.76 -22.95 17.48
CA PHE A 275 -6.32 -23.12 17.65
C PHE A 275 -5.58 -21.90 18.21
N MET A 276 -6.20 -20.71 18.23
CA MET A 276 -5.61 -19.50 18.83
C MET A 276 -5.79 -19.41 20.34
N ALA A 277 -6.60 -20.26 20.96
CA ALA A 277 -7.05 -20.14 22.34
C ALA A 277 -5.91 -20.11 23.38
N ASP A 278 -4.81 -20.81 23.12
CA ASP A 278 -3.62 -20.97 23.98
C ASP A 278 -2.36 -20.27 23.44
N LYS A 279 -2.44 -19.58 22.31
CA LYS A 279 -1.27 -19.01 21.61
C LYS A 279 -0.91 -17.60 22.06
N HIS A 280 -1.90 -16.83 22.50
CA HIS A 280 -1.69 -15.45 22.95
C HIS A 280 -2.80 -15.03 23.93
N LYS A 281 -2.48 -14.10 24.88
CA LYS A 281 -3.45 -13.56 25.86
C LYS A 281 -4.71 -12.95 25.22
N LEU A 282 -4.56 -12.35 24.04
CA LEU A 282 -5.65 -11.77 23.26
C LEU A 282 -6.30 -12.76 22.29
N LYS A 283 -5.88 -14.02 22.24
CA LYS A 283 -6.41 -15.08 21.36
C LYS A 283 -6.50 -14.61 19.91
N ASP A 284 -7.69 -14.65 19.32
CA ASP A 284 -7.97 -14.25 17.94
C ASP A 284 -7.77 -12.75 17.67
N LEU A 285 -7.69 -11.93 18.72
CA LEU A 285 -7.38 -10.49 18.66
C LEU A 285 -5.90 -10.16 18.86
N ALA A 286 -5.03 -11.15 18.86
CA ALA A 286 -3.59 -10.94 18.86
C ALA A 286 -3.14 -10.10 17.64
N PRO A 287 -1.97 -9.43 17.70
CA PRO A 287 -1.42 -8.70 16.57
C PRO A 287 -1.41 -9.52 15.28
N ARG A 288 -1.58 -8.87 14.13
CA ARG A 288 -1.74 -9.52 12.82
C ARG A 288 -0.61 -10.48 12.47
N ASP A 289 0.62 -10.10 12.78
CA ASP A 289 1.80 -10.93 12.54
C ASP A 289 1.75 -12.23 13.34
N ILE A 290 1.30 -12.19 14.60
CA ILE A 290 1.15 -13.37 15.47
C ILE A 290 0.05 -14.29 14.92
N VAL A 291 -1.14 -13.75 14.63
CA VAL A 291 -2.25 -14.55 14.09
C VAL A 291 -1.86 -15.19 12.75
N THR A 292 -1.24 -14.41 11.85
CA THR A 292 -0.76 -14.91 10.55
C THR A 292 0.19 -16.09 10.69
N ARG A 293 1.19 -15.99 11.58
CA ARG A 293 2.15 -17.08 11.82
C ARG A 293 1.48 -18.35 12.31
N HIS A 294 0.52 -18.23 13.24
CA HIS A 294 -0.19 -19.40 13.75
C HIS A 294 -1.11 -20.05 12.69
N ILE A 295 -1.77 -19.25 11.85
CA ILE A 295 -2.53 -19.80 10.71
C ILE A 295 -1.59 -20.55 9.75
N LEU A 296 -0.47 -19.93 9.34
CA LEU A 296 0.49 -20.57 8.42
C LEU A 296 1.07 -21.88 9.01
N ASN A 297 1.37 -21.90 10.31
CA ASN A 297 1.83 -23.11 11.00
C ASN A 297 0.75 -24.19 11.00
N GLU A 298 -0.52 -23.81 11.23
CA GLU A 298 -1.64 -24.75 11.20
C GLU A 298 -1.84 -25.35 9.80
N LEU A 299 -1.81 -24.49 8.77
CA LEU A 299 -1.89 -24.92 7.37
C LEU A 299 -0.76 -25.89 7.00
N THR A 300 0.49 -25.55 7.38
CA THR A 300 1.67 -26.38 7.08
C THR A 300 1.58 -27.73 7.80
N ARG A 301 1.24 -27.72 9.11
CA ARG A 301 1.11 -28.95 9.93
C ARG A 301 0.09 -29.92 9.38
N ARG A 302 -1.00 -29.41 8.78
CA ARG A 302 -2.14 -30.21 8.33
C ARG A 302 -2.13 -30.48 6.83
N GLY A 303 -1.28 -29.80 6.06
CA GLY A 303 -1.30 -29.87 4.60
C GLY A 303 -2.54 -29.21 3.97
N GLU A 304 -3.14 -28.24 4.66
CA GLU A 304 -4.37 -27.55 4.25
C GLU A 304 -4.07 -26.22 3.54
N THR A 305 -5.07 -25.69 2.82
CA THR A 305 -4.93 -24.43 2.07
C THR A 305 -5.56 -23.23 2.76
N ASN A 306 -6.50 -23.47 3.70
CA ASN A 306 -7.22 -22.44 4.45
C ASN A 306 -7.60 -22.93 5.85
N VAL A 307 -7.90 -21.99 6.72
CA VAL A 307 -8.61 -22.20 7.99
C VAL A 307 -10.00 -21.57 7.90
N TYR A 308 -10.77 -21.60 8.96
CA TYR A 308 -12.15 -21.13 8.99
C TYR A 308 -12.32 -20.03 10.05
N LEU A 309 -13.03 -18.96 9.69
CA LEU A 309 -13.50 -17.95 10.63
C LEU A 309 -14.96 -18.24 10.98
N ASP A 310 -15.18 -18.72 12.19
CA ASP A 310 -16.51 -19.06 12.74
C ASP A 310 -17.15 -17.80 13.28
N VAL A 311 -18.28 -17.41 12.70
CA VAL A 311 -19.10 -16.24 13.05
C VAL A 311 -20.51 -16.64 13.52
N SER A 312 -20.72 -17.92 13.87
CA SER A 312 -22.02 -18.49 14.26
C SER A 312 -22.59 -17.89 15.57
N SER A 313 -21.77 -17.20 16.35
CA SER A 313 -22.24 -16.45 17.53
C SER A 313 -23.01 -15.16 17.19
N MET A 314 -22.97 -14.71 15.93
CA MET A 314 -23.65 -13.51 15.45
C MET A 314 -24.98 -13.88 14.78
N SER A 315 -26.00 -13.02 14.88
CA SER A 315 -27.21 -13.18 14.07
C SER A 315 -26.97 -12.71 12.63
N GLU A 316 -27.72 -13.23 11.66
CA GLU A 316 -27.67 -12.78 10.26
C GLU A 316 -28.02 -11.28 10.16
N GLU A 317 -29.03 -10.82 10.90
CA GLU A 317 -29.40 -9.39 10.93
C GLU A 317 -28.26 -8.52 11.42
N PHE A 318 -27.57 -8.91 12.49
CA PHE A 318 -26.42 -8.17 13.00
C PHE A 318 -25.27 -8.18 11.98
N PHE A 319 -24.91 -9.36 11.45
CA PHE A 319 -23.78 -9.51 10.54
C PHE A 319 -23.98 -8.72 9.23
N SER A 320 -25.17 -8.86 8.61
CA SER A 320 -25.50 -8.15 7.36
C SER A 320 -25.55 -6.63 7.52
N LYS A 321 -26.02 -6.14 8.68
CA LYS A 321 -26.07 -4.71 8.97
C LYS A 321 -24.68 -4.12 9.30
N ARG A 322 -23.88 -4.87 10.05
CA ARG A 322 -22.55 -4.41 10.52
C ARG A 322 -21.47 -4.56 9.45
N PHE A 323 -21.56 -5.59 8.61
CA PHE A 323 -20.60 -5.94 7.57
C PHE A 323 -21.29 -6.20 6.22
N PRO A 324 -21.99 -5.21 5.64
CA PRO A 324 -22.81 -5.42 4.46
C PRO A 324 -21.99 -5.91 3.25
N THR A 325 -20.79 -5.35 3.03
CA THR A 325 -19.93 -5.74 1.91
C THR A 325 -19.39 -7.17 2.10
N ILE A 326 -18.96 -7.53 3.32
CA ILE A 326 -18.46 -8.88 3.62
C ILE A 326 -19.60 -9.91 3.49
N PHE A 327 -20.80 -9.56 3.94
CA PHE A 327 -21.97 -10.43 3.83
C PHE A 327 -22.31 -10.73 2.37
N GLU A 328 -22.32 -9.70 1.52
CA GLU A 328 -22.58 -9.85 0.09
C GLU A 328 -21.53 -10.69 -0.61
N GLU A 329 -20.25 -10.43 -0.35
CA GLU A 329 -19.14 -11.19 -0.95
C GLU A 329 -19.14 -12.68 -0.53
N CYS A 330 -19.45 -12.97 0.74
CA CYS A 330 -19.63 -14.35 1.18
C CYS A 330 -20.78 -15.06 0.43
N ARG A 331 -21.92 -14.36 0.26
CA ARG A 331 -23.07 -14.89 -0.51
C ARG A 331 -22.70 -15.13 -1.97
N ASN A 332 -21.98 -14.20 -2.61
CA ASN A 332 -21.50 -14.33 -3.98
C ASN A 332 -20.56 -15.53 -4.15
N ALA A 333 -19.77 -15.82 -3.11
CA ALA A 333 -18.91 -17.00 -3.03
C ALA A 333 -19.66 -18.31 -2.65
N GLY A 334 -20.97 -18.28 -2.46
CA GLY A 334 -21.78 -19.43 -2.07
C GLY A 334 -21.67 -19.84 -0.60
N ILE A 335 -21.20 -18.90 0.25
CA ILE A 335 -21.02 -19.12 1.69
C ILE A 335 -22.18 -18.46 2.45
N ASN A 336 -22.96 -19.29 3.14
CA ASN A 336 -24.14 -18.85 3.88
C ASN A 336 -23.74 -18.45 5.31
N VAL A 337 -23.37 -17.17 5.50
CA VAL A 337 -23.01 -16.63 6.82
C VAL A 337 -24.26 -16.12 7.55
N PRO A 338 -24.33 -16.27 8.89
CA PRO A 338 -23.33 -16.82 9.82
C PRO A 338 -23.39 -18.35 10.01
N GLU A 339 -24.31 -19.05 9.34
CA GLU A 339 -24.54 -20.51 9.52
C GLU A 339 -23.30 -21.35 9.16
N LYS A 340 -22.57 -20.92 8.12
CA LYS A 340 -21.32 -21.56 7.70
C LYS A 340 -20.12 -20.68 8.03
N PRO A 341 -19.03 -21.26 8.54
CA PRO A 341 -17.81 -20.51 8.78
C PRO A 341 -17.17 -20.05 7.45
N ILE A 342 -16.52 -18.90 7.49
CA ILE A 342 -15.88 -18.29 6.32
C ILE A 342 -14.51 -18.93 6.12
N PRO A 343 -14.21 -19.57 4.97
CA PRO A 343 -12.87 -20.07 4.67
C PRO A 343 -11.92 -18.86 4.48
N VAL A 344 -10.83 -18.85 5.26
CA VAL A 344 -9.88 -17.72 5.25
C VAL A 344 -8.43 -18.23 5.20
N ARG A 345 -7.57 -17.39 4.62
CA ARG A 345 -6.13 -17.60 4.63
C ARG A 345 -5.38 -16.27 4.77
N PRO A 346 -4.11 -16.27 5.21
CA PRO A 346 -3.26 -15.09 5.17
C PRO A 346 -2.91 -14.66 3.75
N ALA A 347 -2.89 -13.35 3.53
CA ALA A 347 -2.44 -12.76 2.29
C ALA A 347 -1.64 -11.47 2.54
N GLN A 348 -0.73 -11.13 1.62
CA GLN A 348 -0.07 -9.84 1.66
C GLN A 348 -1.12 -8.72 1.67
N HIS A 349 -0.90 -7.70 2.49
CA HIS A 349 -1.89 -6.65 2.70
C HIS A 349 -1.33 -5.24 2.67
N TYR A 350 -0.21 -4.98 3.35
CA TYR A 350 0.37 -3.65 3.47
C TYR A 350 1.91 -3.71 3.55
N MET A 351 2.58 -2.70 2.99
CA MET A 351 4.02 -2.51 3.11
C MET A 351 4.31 -1.38 4.08
N MET A 352 5.08 -1.66 5.15
CA MET A 352 5.51 -0.64 6.11
C MET A 352 6.84 0.00 5.71
N GLY A 353 7.68 -0.70 4.98
CA GLY A 353 8.86 -0.16 4.31
C GLY A 353 8.51 0.65 3.07
N GLY A 354 9.51 1.14 2.35
CA GLY A 354 9.31 1.92 1.13
C GLY A 354 10.40 2.94 0.88
N ILE A 355 10.08 3.99 0.14
CA ILE A 355 10.96 5.13 -0.12
C ILE A 355 11.14 5.91 1.18
N LYS A 356 12.39 6.03 1.65
CA LYS A 356 12.70 6.80 2.88
C LYS A 356 12.37 8.27 2.70
N THR A 357 11.60 8.82 3.63
CA THR A 357 11.25 10.25 3.63
C THR A 357 11.51 10.91 4.99
N ASP A 358 11.61 12.23 4.96
CA ASP A 358 11.51 13.06 6.15
C ASP A 358 10.04 13.30 6.56
N LEU A 359 9.82 14.12 7.58
CA LEU A 359 8.48 14.47 8.08
C LEU A 359 7.62 15.27 7.09
N ASN A 360 8.19 15.76 6.00
CA ASN A 360 7.50 16.48 4.93
C ASN A 360 7.35 15.64 3.65
N GLY A 361 7.61 14.34 3.75
CA GLY A 361 7.55 13.43 2.60
C GLY A 361 8.69 13.61 1.60
N MET A 362 9.73 14.43 1.89
CA MET A 362 10.86 14.65 1.00
C MET A 362 11.87 13.50 1.10
N THR A 363 12.37 13.03 -0.04
CA THR A 363 13.43 12.02 -0.11
C THR A 363 14.82 12.68 -0.06
N ASN A 364 15.88 11.88 -0.13
CA ASN A 364 17.25 12.39 -0.31
C ASN A 364 17.53 12.96 -1.72
N VAL A 365 16.62 12.78 -2.68
CA VAL A 365 16.69 13.36 -4.04
C VAL A 365 15.90 14.66 -4.03
N GLU A 366 16.54 15.78 -4.28
CA GLU A 366 15.90 17.09 -4.24
C GLU A 366 14.79 17.20 -5.28
N GLY A 367 13.58 17.60 -4.85
CA GLY A 367 12.39 17.67 -5.69
C GLY A 367 11.60 16.37 -5.77
N LEU A 368 12.11 15.26 -5.21
CA LEU A 368 11.40 13.98 -5.14
C LEU A 368 10.77 13.79 -3.76
N TYR A 369 9.46 13.61 -3.74
CA TYR A 369 8.66 13.33 -2.55
C TYR A 369 7.99 11.97 -2.66
N SER A 370 7.62 11.40 -1.51
CA SER A 370 6.75 10.23 -1.45
C SER A 370 5.79 10.33 -0.28
N CYS A 371 4.56 9.81 -0.45
CA CYS A 371 3.56 9.74 0.61
C CYS A 371 2.63 8.53 0.45
N GLY A 372 1.91 8.18 1.52
CA GLY A 372 1.14 6.96 1.63
C GLY A 372 2.01 5.71 1.59
N GLU A 373 1.45 4.58 1.22
CA GLU A 373 2.12 3.26 1.27
C GLU A 373 3.40 3.14 0.41
N ALA A 374 3.67 4.08 -0.50
CA ALA A 374 4.93 4.11 -1.24
C ALA A 374 6.10 4.60 -0.38
N ALA A 375 5.82 5.36 0.68
CA ALA A 375 6.81 5.97 1.56
C ALA A 375 7.10 5.10 2.80
N CYS A 376 8.33 5.12 3.26
CA CYS A 376 8.72 4.70 4.59
C CYS A 376 8.85 5.97 5.47
N THR A 377 7.74 6.40 6.05
CA THR A 377 7.68 7.56 6.97
C THR A 377 8.21 7.24 8.36
N GLY A 378 8.37 5.94 8.66
CA GLY A 378 8.77 5.43 9.98
C GLY A 378 7.63 5.28 10.98
N ILE A 379 6.39 5.64 10.65
CA ILE A 379 5.26 5.56 11.61
C ILE A 379 4.83 4.12 11.93
N HIS A 380 4.99 3.20 11.00
CA HIS A 380 4.47 1.84 11.13
C HIS A 380 5.44 0.85 11.78
N GLY A 381 6.73 1.18 11.80
CA GLY A 381 7.74 0.28 12.33
C GLY A 381 7.70 -1.10 11.68
N ALA A 382 7.78 -2.15 12.50
CA ALA A 382 7.78 -3.53 12.04
C ALA A 382 6.39 -4.16 11.85
N ASN A 383 5.32 -3.49 12.29
CA ASN A 383 3.95 -3.98 12.14
C ASN A 383 2.95 -2.83 12.31
N ARG A 384 2.15 -2.58 11.28
CA ARG A 384 1.21 -1.46 11.22
C ARG A 384 0.02 -1.66 12.15
N LEU A 385 -0.30 -0.64 12.95
CA LEU A 385 -1.57 -0.54 13.66
C LEU A 385 -2.73 -0.35 12.66
N ALA A 386 -3.83 -1.03 12.87
CA ALA A 386 -5.02 -0.91 12.01
C ALA A 386 -5.48 0.55 11.91
N SER A 387 -6.05 0.93 10.76
CA SER A 387 -6.62 2.27 10.48
C SER A 387 -5.67 3.47 10.52
N ASN A 388 -4.35 3.28 10.77
CA ASN A 388 -3.34 4.33 10.65
C ASN A 388 -2.93 4.62 9.20
N SER A 389 -3.12 3.68 8.25
CA SER A 389 -2.63 3.85 6.87
C SER A 389 -3.36 4.95 6.09
N VAL A 390 -4.68 5.07 6.27
CA VAL A 390 -5.43 6.16 5.61
C VAL A 390 -5.09 7.49 6.26
N LEU A 391 -4.90 7.52 7.58
CA LEU A 391 -4.44 8.72 8.28
C LEU A 391 -3.06 9.17 7.79
N GLU A 392 -2.13 8.23 7.57
CA GLU A 392 -0.83 8.52 6.95
C GLU A 392 -0.97 9.16 5.57
N CYS A 393 -1.87 8.61 4.72
CA CYS A 393 -2.14 9.18 3.40
C CYS A 393 -2.57 10.65 3.47
N LEU A 394 -3.38 11.00 4.46
CA LEU A 394 -3.86 12.37 4.67
C LEU A 394 -2.75 13.27 5.19
N VAL A 395 -2.17 12.91 6.33
CA VAL A 395 -1.18 13.74 7.02
C VAL A 395 0.05 13.99 6.14
N PHE A 396 0.68 12.93 5.63
CA PHE A 396 1.92 13.08 4.84
C PHE A 396 1.68 13.55 3.41
N GLY A 397 0.51 13.27 2.82
CA GLY A 397 0.11 13.87 1.54
C GLY A 397 -0.02 15.39 1.64
N ARG A 398 -0.69 15.88 2.69
CA ARG A 398 -0.83 17.31 2.99
C ARG A 398 0.49 17.99 3.32
N ARG A 399 1.37 17.33 4.10
CA ARG A 399 2.69 17.87 4.46
C ARG A 399 3.59 17.99 3.24
N ALA A 400 3.61 17.01 2.33
CA ALA A 400 4.35 17.09 1.08
C ALA A 400 3.89 18.28 0.22
N ALA A 401 2.58 18.45 0.08
CA ALA A 401 2.02 19.59 -0.66
C ALA A 401 2.38 20.94 -0.01
N ARG A 402 2.22 21.07 1.32
CA ARG A 402 2.61 22.30 2.04
C ARG A 402 4.10 22.64 1.89
N HIS A 403 4.96 21.63 1.93
CA HIS A 403 6.39 21.84 1.74
C HIS A 403 6.70 22.31 0.32
N ILE A 404 6.07 21.73 -0.70
CA ILE A 404 6.22 22.16 -2.10
C ILE A 404 5.75 23.60 -2.28
N ASN A 405 4.58 23.97 -1.73
CA ASN A 405 4.05 25.34 -1.80
C ASN A 405 5.03 26.39 -1.24
N ALA A 406 5.81 26.02 -0.21
CA ALA A 406 6.80 26.89 0.41
C ALA A 406 8.17 26.88 -0.29
N ALA A 407 8.49 25.87 -1.10
CA ALA A 407 9.86 25.62 -1.55
C ALA A 407 10.34 26.53 -2.71
N GLY A 408 9.43 27.14 -3.50
CA GLY A 408 9.79 28.08 -4.58
C GLY A 408 10.77 27.49 -5.62
N ARG A 409 10.58 26.24 -6.07
CA ARG A 409 11.54 25.50 -6.91
C ARG A 409 11.57 26.02 -8.34
N THR A 410 12.76 26.01 -8.94
CA THR A 410 12.97 26.40 -10.34
C THR A 410 13.09 25.15 -11.22
N GLN A 411 12.45 25.20 -12.40
CA GLN A 411 12.58 24.18 -13.44
C GLN A 411 14.02 24.09 -13.93
N LEU A 412 14.57 22.88 -13.94
CA LEU A 412 15.88 22.58 -14.49
C LEU A 412 15.78 22.08 -15.95
N PRO A 413 16.85 22.23 -16.76
CA PRO A 413 16.91 21.58 -18.05
C PRO A 413 16.87 20.06 -17.91
N LEU A 414 16.34 19.39 -18.92
CA LEU A 414 16.39 17.93 -19.00
C LEU A 414 17.84 17.44 -19.08
N PRO A 415 18.16 16.25 -18.54
CA PRO A 415 19.50 15.66 -18.65
C PRO A 415 19.74 15.20 -20.08
N GLU A 416 21.02 15.19 -20.49
CA GLU A 416 21.43 14.44 -21.67
C GLU A 416 21.37 12.94 -21.35
N ILE A 417 20.54 12.19 -22.07
CA ILE A 417 20.34 10.76 -21.84
C ILE A 417 20.85 9.98 -23.05
N GLU A 418 21.84 9.11 -22.82
CA GLU A 418 22.27 8.16 -23.81
C GLU A 418 21.19 7.08 -24.04
N ILE A 419 20.82 6.88 -25.31
CA ILE A 419 19.81 5.88 -25.68
C ILE A 419 20.40 4.49 -25.53
N SER A 420 19.67 3.61 -24.85
CA SER A 420 20.04 2.19 -24.76
C SER A 420 19.94 1.53 -26.14
N SER A 421 21.01 0.90 -26.59
CA SER A 421 21.05 0.17 -27.88
C SER A 421 20.45 -1.24 -27.83
N ALA A 422 19.71 -1.59 -26.78
CA ALA A 422 19.06 -2.90 -26.65
C ALA A 422 18.05 -3.10 -27.79
N ALA A 423 18.29 -4.13 -28.63
CA ALA A 423 17.44 -4.47 -29.78
C ALA A 423 16.49 -5.65 -29.50
N GLU A 424 16.79 -6.48 -28.49
CA GLU A 424 15.99 -7.64 -28.14
C GLU A 424 14.77 -7.23 -27.32
N THR A 425 13.62 -7.85 -27.62
CA THR A 425 12.37 -7.66 -26.90
C THR A 425 11.89 -8.99 -26.32
N VAL A 426 10.97 -8.96 -25.39
CA VAL A 426 10.36 -10.15 -24.75
C VAL A 426 8.92 -10.30 -25.23
N SER A 427 8.48 -11.52 -25.48
CA SER A 427 7.10 -11.83 -25.86
C SER A 427 6.12 -11.63 -24.68
N SER A 428 4.84 -11.42 -24.98
CA SER A 428 3.79 -11.26 -23.96
C SER A 428 3.64 -12.52 -23.10
N GLU A 429 3.84 -13.72 -23.68
CA GLU A 429 3.80 -14.99 -22.97
C GLU A 429 4.94 -15.12 -21.98
N GLU A 430 6.17 -14.71 -22.36
CA GLU A 430 7.31 -14.71 -21.45
C GLU A 430 7.14 -13.70 -20.33
N ILE A 431 6.63 -12.49 -20.63
CA ILE A 431 6.33 -11.47 -19.60
C ILE A 431 5.35 -12.03 -18.58
N ALA A 432 4.27 -12.69 -19.02
CA ALA A 432 3.29 -13.31 -18.14
C ALA A 432 3.90 -14.43 -17.27
N ALA A 433 4.75 -15.28 -17.87
CA ALA A 433 5.45 -16.35 -17.16
C ALA A 433 6.44 -15.80 -16.12
N ASP A 434 7.19 -14.74 -16.46
CA ASP A 434 8.12 -14.09 -15.54
C ASP A 434 7.40 -13.38 -14.40
N ASN A 435 6.24 -12.73 -14.66
CA ASN A 435 5.37 -12.17 -13.63
C ASN A 435 4.94 -13.25 -12.64
N ASP A 436 4.43 -14.37 -13.13
CA ASP A 436 4.00 -15.48 -12.27
C ASP A 436 5.18 -16.09 -11.49
N LYS A 437 6.37 -16.17 -12.10
CA LYS A 437 7.60 -16.64 -11.44
C LYS A 437 8.01 -15.72 -10.30
N ILE A 438 7.95 -14.40 -10.47
CA ILE A 438 8.20 -13.43 -9.40
C ILE A 438 7.20 -13.65 -8.26
N ARG A 439 5.90 -13.66 -8.55
CA ARG A 439 4.83 -13.80 -7.57
C ARG A 439 4.92 -15.11 -6.78
N GLN A 440 5.24 -16.21 -7.45
CA GLN A 440 5.46 -17.49 -6.80
C GLN A 440 6.72 -17.47 -5.92
N THR A 441 7.83 -16.88 -6.41
CA THR A 441 9.09 -16.75 -5.64
C THR A 441 8.89 -15.94 -4.36
N MET A 442 8.16 -14.82 -4.44
CA MET A 442 7.83 -14.02 -3.27
C MET A 442 6.95 -14.78 -2.27
N ALA A 443 5.95 -15.51 -2.77
CA ALA A 443 5.07 -16.32 -1.92
C ALA A 443 5.79 -17.49 -1.23
N ASP A 444 6.78 -18.10 -1.89
CA ASP A 444 7.50 -19.25 -1.36
C ASP A 444 8.59 -18.84 -0.36
N TYR A 445 9.29 -17.73 -0.62
CA TYR A 445 10.53 -17.40 0.11
C TYR A 445 10.51 -16.11 0.90
N ALA A 446 9.62 -15.14 0.59
CA ALA A 446 9.52 -13.83 1.25
C ALA A 446 8.17 -13.61 1.94
N ASN A 447 7.44 -14.68 2.31
CA ASN A 447 6.17 -14.58 3.03
C ASN A 447 6.36 -14.21 4.53
N ALA A 448 5.33 -14.38 5.35
CA ALA A 448 5.36 -14.02 6.77
C ALA A 448 6.25 -14.93 7.64
N VAL A 449 6.66 -16.11 7.15
CA VAL A 449 7.61 -17.02 7.83
C VAL A 449 8.76 -17.30 6.85
N ARG A 450 9.96 -16.91 7.21
CA ARG A 450 11.13 -16.87 6.32
C ARG A 450 12.23 -17.79 6.82
N ARG A 451 12.96 -18.40 5.87
CA ARG A 451 14.15 -19.22 6.15
C ARG A 451 15.36 -18.62 5.44
N PRO A 452 16.56 -18.56 6.08
CA PRO A 452 17.75 -17.98 5.46
C PRO A 452 18.12 -18.59 4.10
N SER A 453 18.02 -19.92 3.97
CA SER A 453 18.29 -20.61 2.69
C SER A 453 17.25 -20.25 1.62
N GLY A 454 15.97 -20.19 2.01
CA GLY A 454 14.88 -19.78 1.14
C GLY A 454 15.05 -18.35 0.62
N LEU A 455 15.38 -17.39 1.50
CA LEU A 455 15.65 -16.00 1.11
C LEU A 455 16.78 -15.90 0.09
N LYS A 456 17.91 -16.63 0.30
CA LYS A 456 19.04 -16.65 -0.66
C LYS A 456 18.63 -17.23 -2.01
N LYS A 457 17.84 -18.32 -2.01
CA LYS A 457 17.32 -18.94 -3.22
C LYS A 457 16.39 -17.99 -3.99
N GLY A 458 15.45 -17.34 -3.28
CA GLY A 458 14.56 -16.35 -3.86
C GLY A 458 15.33 -15.19 -4.50
N LEU A 459 16.31 -14.64 -3.79
CA LEU A 459 17.19 -13.57 -4.31
C LEU A 459 17.92 -13.97 -5.59
N SER A 460 18.44 -15.22 -5.67
CA SER A 460 19.09 -15.70 -6.89
C SER A 460 18.14 -15.71 -8.09
N ILE A 461 16.91 -16.22 -7.89
CA ILE A 461 15.88 -16.26 -8.96
C ILE A 461 15.52 -14.85 -9.43
N ILE A 462 15.33 -13.93 -8.50
CA ILE A 462 14.96 -12.54 -8.83
C ILE A 462 16.12 -11.84 -9.58
N ARG A 463 17.36 -12.05 -9.17
CA ARG A 463 18.54 -11.48 -9.86
C ARG A 463 18.71 -11.99 -11.28
N GLU A 464 18.41 -13.26 -11.53
CA GLU A 464 18.39 -13.82 -12.90
C GLU A 464 17.35 -13.12 -13.78
N LEU A 465 16.14 -12.96 -13.27
CA LEU A 465 15.07 -12.23 -13.98
C LEU A 465 15.44 -10.76 -14.20
N LYS A 466 15.97 -10.09 -13.18
CA LYS A 466 16.42 -8.71 -13.29
C LYS A 466 17.49 -8.52 -14.35
N ALA A 467 18.50 -9.41 -14.42
CA ALA A 467 19.53 -9.38 -15.44
C ALA A 467 18.95 -9.52 -16.86
N LYS A 468 17.92 -10.37 -17.05
CA LYS A 468 17.18 -10.49 -18.31
C LYS A 468 16.57 -9.14 -18.70
N TYR A 469 15.80 -8.50 -17.79
CA TYR A 469 15.11 -7.24 -18.08
C TYR A 469 16.04 -6.02 -18.16
N ASP A 470 17.20 -6.02 -17.51
CA ASP A 470 18.22 -4.98 -17.68
C ASP A 470 18.85 -5.01 -19.09
N GLY A 471 18.83 -6.16 -19.80
CA GLY A 471 19.47 -6.38 -21.10
C GLY A 471 18.56 -6.18 -22.33
N ILE A 472 17.27 -5.93 -22.17
CA ILE A 472 16.28 -5.87 -23.27
C ILE A 472 15.63 -4.50 -23.42
N ALA A 473 15.04 -4.24 -24.60
CA ALA A 473 14.19 -3.08 -24.83
C ALA A 473 12.79 -3.35 -24.27
N LEU A 474 12.30 -2.44 -23.40
CA LEU A 474 10.95 -2.52 -22.82
C LEU A 474 9.99 -1.73 -23.69
N THR A 475 8.98 -2.41 -24.25
CA THR A 475 8.07 -1.83 -25.25
C THR A 475 6.60 -1.88 -24.84
N SER A 476 6.28 -2.51 -23.69
CA SER A 476 4.92 -2.60 -23.18
C SER A 476 4.86 -2.24 -21.69
N LYS A 477 3.68 -1.83 -21.22
CA LYS A 477 3.41 -1.56 -19.81
C LYS A 477 3.79 -2.75 -18.93
N GLU A 478 3.41 -3.95 -19.34
CA GLU A 478 3.66 -5.19 -18.61
C GLU A 478 5.16 -5.48 -18.50
N ALA A 479 5.95 -5.18 -19.54
CA ALA A 479 7.41 -5.32 -19.51
C ALA A 479 8.05 -4.34 -18.50
N TYR A 480 7.59 -3.08 -18.46
CA TYR A 480 8.02 -2.10 -17.46
C TYR A 480 7.63 -2.55 -16.05
N GLU A 481 6.40 -3.04 -15.87
CA GLU A 481 5.92 -3.54 -14.58
C GLU A 481 6.77 -4.71 -14.07
N VAL A 482 7.04 -5.73 -14.91
CA VAL A 482 7.88 -6.87 -14.53
C VAL A 482 9.30 -6.44 -14.20
N CYS A 483 9.89 -5.53 -14.98
CA CYS A 483 11.20 -4.96 -14.68
C CYS A 483 11.21 -4.28 -13.29
N ASN A 484 10.23 -3.44 -12.99
CA ASN A 484 10.07 -2.78 -11.69
C ASN A 484 9.85 -3.78 -10.55
N MET A 485 9.05 -4.84 -10.79
CA MET A 485 8.85 -5.92 -9.82
C MET A 485 10.16 -6.63 -9.46
N THR A 486 11.06 -6.85 -10.41
CA THR A 486 12.37 -7.47 -10.12
C THR A 486 13.22 -6.60 -9.22
N VAL A 487 13.25 -5.27 -9.45
CA VAL A 487 13.97 -4.31 -8.60
C VAL A 487 13.40 -4.33 -7.19
N THR A 488 12.08 -4.21 -7.07
CA THR A 488 11.40 -4.17 -5.78
C THR A 488 11.56 -5.48 -5.00
N ALA A 489 11.42 -6.62 -5.67
CA ALA A 489 11.61 -7.94 -5.05
C ALA A 489 13.06 -8.14 -4.58
N GLU A 490 14.06 -7.70 -5.34
CA GLU A 490 15.47 -7.74 -4.92
C GLU A 490 15.66 -6.97 -3.61
N LEU A 491 15.12 -5.75 -3.50
CA LEU A 491 15.21 -4.95 -2.28
C LEU A 491 14.55 -5.64 -1.07
N VAL A 492 13.40 -6.30 -1.25
CA VAL A 492 12.75 -7.05 -0.17
C VAL A 492 13.63 -8.22 0.29
N PHE A 493 14.20 -9.00 -0.64
CA PHE A 493 15.08 -10.12 -0.29
C PHE A 493 16.37 -9.65 0.37
N GLU A 494 17.02 -8.61 -0.14
CA GLU A 494 18.26 -8.06 0.41
C GLU A 494 18.04 -7.56 1.85
N ALA A 495 16.99 -6.77 2.07
CA ALA A 495 16.62 -6.29 3.40
C ALA A 495 16.30 -7.44 4.37
N ALA A 496 15.55 -8.45 3.90
CA ALA A 496 15.22 -9.62 4.71
C ALA A 496 16.45 -10.48 5.06
N ILE A 497 17.44 -10.58 4.17
CA ILE A 497 18.71 -11.28 4.43
C ILE A 497 19.60 -10.48 5.40
N ALA A 498 19.58 -9.15 5.28
CA ALA A 498 20.38 -8.27 6.13
C ALA A 498 19.89 -8.27 7.58
N ARG A 499 18.57 -8.27 7.81
CA ARG A 499 17.97 -8.33 9.15
C ARG A 499 17.88 -9.78 9.62
N LYS A 500 18.75 -10.16 10.54
CA LYS A 500 18.85 -11.54 11.06
C LYS A 500 17.89 -11.82 12.23
N GLU A 501 17.45 -10.78 12.90
CA GLU A 501 16.58 -10.89 14.08
C GLU A 501 15.11 -10.75 13.70
N SER A 502 14.28 -11.61 14.27
CA SER A 502 12.82 -11.53 14.08
C SER A 502 12.23 -10.33 14.82
N VAL A 503 11.46 -9.52 14.12
CA VAL A 503 10.71 -8.39 14.68
C VAL A 503 9.45 -8.14 13.88
N GLY A 504 8.29 -8.08 14.54
CA GLY A 504 6.99 -7.80 13.91
C GLY A 504 6.70 -8.71 12.72
N ALA A 505 6.48 -8.12 11.54
CA ALA A 505 6.18 -8.83 10.30
C ALA A 505 7.39 -9.58 9.70
N HIS A 506 8.61 -9.26 10.11
CA HIS A 506 9.81 -10.00 9.71
C HIS A 506 10.09 -11.13 10.71
N TYR A 507 9.77 -12.36 10.32
CA TYR A 507 9.95 -13.53 11.20
C TYR A 507 10.82 -14.59 10.52
N ILE A 508 11.98 -14.85 11.13
CA ILE A 508 12.97 -15.82 10.65
C ILE A 508 12.88 -17.09 11.52
N VAL A 509 12.87 -18.23 10.87
CA VAL A 509 13.01 -19.55 11.49
C VAL A 509 14.27 -20.23 10.96
N GLU A 510 14.83 -21.16 11.72
CA GLU A 510 15.99 -21.96 11.30
C GLU A 510 15.64 -22.78 10.04
N ASP A 511 16.70 -23.10 9.24
CA ASP A 511 16.58 -23.88 8.00
C ASP A 511 16.17 -25.34 8.26
#